data_c41631c17c6f092dc01f2f13305d3e2d
#
_entry.id   c41631c17c6f092dc01f2f13305d3e2d
#
_cell.length_a   1.000
_cell.length_b   1.000
_cell.length_c   1.000
_cell.angle_alpha   90.00
_cell.angle_beta   90.00
_cell.angle_gamma   90.00
#
_symmetry.space_group_name_H-M   'P 1'
#
loop_
_entity.id
_entity.type
_entity.pdbx_description
1 polymer ?
#
loop_
_entity_poly.entity_id
_entity_poly.type
_entity_poly.pdbx_seq_one_letter_code
_entity_poly.pdbx_strand_id
1 'polypeptide(L)'
;MAVEAAEILSGPVRVVDADTWDVGNIRVRLHGIDAPELDQTCQSDDGANWSCGVWVTDQVRELYQGEKARCRVLDRDRYGRAVARCLADGADAGQILVARGLAFAYRKYATVYFQQERAAVAARAGLHAGKVQAPWLFRSMSKAAQPGSGCKIKGNISAEGEKIYHLPGQKFYARTRINESKGERWFCSAASARKAGWRRARS
;
A
#
# COMPACT_ATOMS: atom_id res chain seq x y z
N MET A 1 -18.21 -7.89 -34.93
CA MET A 1 -17.55 -7.28 -33.78
C MET A 1 -16.14 -7.84 -33.72
N ALA A 2 -15.11 -7.02 -33.91
CA ALA A 2 -13.72 -7.46 -33.78
C ALA A 2 -13.47 -7.73 -32.26
N VAL A 3 -13.09 -8.98 -31.95
CA VAL A 3 -12.59 -9.33 -30.63
C VAL A 3 -11.20 -8.70 -30.52
N GLU A 4 -11.09 -7.63 -29.76
CA GLU A 4 -9.81 -7.00 -29.47
C GLU A 4 -8.91 -8.05 -28.80
N ALA A 5 -7.77 -8.33 -29.42
CA ALA A 5 -6.84 -9.31 -28.90
C ALA A 5 -6.31 -8.82 -27.53
N ALA A 6 -6.44 -9.69 -26.51
CA ALA A 6 -5.96 -9.34 -25.17
C ALA A 6 -4.45 -9.02 -25.20
N GLU A 7 -4.05 -7.88 -24.68
CA GLU A 7 -2.66 -7.49 -24.53
C GLU A 7 -1.91 -8.51 -23.65
N ILE A 8 -0.82 -9.07 -24.19
CA ILE A 8 0.01 -10.06 -23.49
C ILE A 8 1.41 -9.47 -23.29
N LEU A 9 1.85 -9.44 -22.05
CA LEU A 9 3.19 -9.06 -21.66
C LEU A 9 3.99 -10.33 -21.33
N SER A 10 5.25 -10.38 -21.72
CA SER A 10 6.12 -11.52 -21.39
C SER A 10 7.55 -11.04 -21.14
N GLY A 11 8.21 -11.63 -20.17
CA GLY A 11 9.60 -11.29 -19.84
C GLY A 11 10.04 -11.81 -18.47
N PRO A 12 11.30 -11.58 -18.11
CA PRO A 12 11.78 -11.88 -16.77
C PRO A 12 11.09 -10.99 -15.73
N VAL A 13 10.81 -11.58 -14.57
CA VAL A 13 10.20 -10.92 -13.42
C VAL A 13 11.27 -10.21 -12.60
N ARG A 14 11.05 -8.94 -12.30
CA ARG A 14 11.71 -8.22 -11.21
C ARG A 14 10.66 -7.88 -10.16
N VAL A 15 10.76 -8.49 -9.01
CA VAL A 15 9.82 -8.24 -7.90
C VAL A 15 10.10 -6.88 -7.28
N VAL A 16 9.14 -5.97 -7.36
CA VAL A 16 9.19 -4.62 -6.76
C VAL A 16 8.65 -4.70 -5.33
N ASP A 17 7.45 -5.21 -5.20
CA ASP A 17 6.83 -5.67 -3.97
C ASP A 17 5.99 -6.94 -4.27
N ALA A 18 5.31 -7.47 -3.28
CA ALA A 18 4.68 -8.78 -3.39
C ALA A 18 3.55 -8.85 -4.43
N ASP A 19 2.86 -7.76 -4.72
CA ASP A 19 1.78 -7.70 -5.71
C ASP A 19 2.10 -6.82 -6.94
N THR A 20 3.30 -6.29 -7.01
CA THR A 20 3.76 -5.41 -8.10
C THR A 20 5.11 -5.85 -8.63
N TRP A 21 5.15 -6.19 -9.90
CA TRP A 21 6.33 -6.70 -10.60
C TRP A 21 6.68 -5.84 -11.79
N ASP A 22 7.92 -5.86 -12.22
CA ASP A 22 8.28 -5.52 -13.59
C ASP A 22 8.42 -6.83 -14.36
N VAL A 23 7.69 -6.94 -15.46
CA VAL A 23 7.78 -8.06 -16.41
C VAL A 23 8.42 -7.52 -17.67
N GLY A 24 9.68 -7.88 -17.89
CA GLY A 24 10.55 -7.15 -18.82
C GLY A 24 10.69 -5.68 -18.35
N ASN A 25 10.26 -4.74 -19.19
CA ASN A 25 10.33 -3.31 -18.89
C ASN A 25 8.99 -2.70 -18.45
N ILE A 26 7.96 -3.50 -18.22
CA ILE A 26 6.61 -3.01 -17.94
C ILE A 26 6.22 -3.30 -16.50
N ARG A 27 5.79 -2.24 -15.77
CA ARG A 27 5.25 -2.36 -14.41
C ARG A 27 3.87 -2.99 -14.45
N VAL A 28 3.74 -4.12 -13.76
CA VAL A 28 2.51 -4.92 -13.66
C VAL A 28 2.06 -4.99 -12.21
N ARG A 29 0.78 -4.71 -11.96
CA ARG A 29 0.11 -5.06 -10.72
C ARG A 29 -0.65 -6.36 -10.90
N LEU A 30 -0.43 -7.32 -10.04
CA LEU A 30 -1.12 -8.61 -10.09
C LEU A 30 -2.62 -8.42 -9.79
N HIS A 31 -3.45 -8.89 -10.72
CA HIS A 31 -4.90 -8.75 -10.62
C HIS A 31 -5.49 -9.64 -9.52
N GLY A 32 -6.46 -9.11 -8.78
CA GLY A 32 -7.28 -9.87 -7.84
C GLY A 32 -6.62 -10.17 -6.49
N ILE A 33 -5.41 -9.70 -6.26
CA ILE A 33 -4.72 -9.82 -4.97
C ILE A 33 -4.32 -8.46 -4.40
N ASP A 34 -4.02 -8.46 -3.10
CA ASP A 34 -3.45 -7.33 -2.37
C ASP A 34 -2.48 -7.88 -1.31
N ALA A 35 -1.27 -7.40 -1.28
CA ALA A 35 -0.23 -7.87 -0.37
C ALA A 35 0.14 -6.80 0.66
N PRO A 36 0.69 -7.17 1.82
CA PRO A 36 1.18 -6.20 2.80
C PRO A 36 2.16 -5.21 2.19
N GLU A 37 2.04 -3.95 2.58
CA GLU A 37 2.99 -2.91 2.22
C GLU A 37 4.37 -3.20 2.83
N LEU A 38 5.45 -2.76 2.20
CA LEU A 38 6.82 -3.03 2.69
C LEU A 38 7.05 -2.57 4.14
N ASP A 39 6.41 -1.48 4.56
CA ASP A 39 6.48 -0.92 5.90
C ASP A 39 5.41 -1.50 6.85
N GLN A 40 4.59 -2.44 6.39
CA GLN A 40 3.56 -3.05 7.21
C GLN A 40 4.16 -4.02 8.21
N THR A 41 3.72 -3.88 9.47
CA THR A 41 4.03 -4.82 10.55
C THR A 41 2.82 -5.67 10.90
N CYS A 42 3.07 -6.90 11.30
CA CYS A 42 2.10 -7.88 11.77
C CYS A 42 2.44 -8.32 13.19
N GLN A 43 1.55 -9.06 13.82
CA GLN A 43 1.75 -9.61 15.15
C GLN A 43 1.72 -11.15 15.09
N SER A 44 2.75 -11.79 15.62
CA SER A 44 2.79 -13.23 15.81
C SER A 44 1.84 -13.69 16.91
N ASP A 45 1.64 -14.99 17.06
CA ASP A 45 0.74 -15.55 18.08
C ASP A 45 1.16 -15.21 19.51
N ASP A 46 2.45 -15.12 19.78
CA ASP A 46 3.03 -14.69 21.06
C ASP A 46 2.94 -13.19 21.31
N GLY A 47 2.39 -12.43 20.36
CA GLY A 47 2.18 -10.99 20.44
C GLY A 47 3.36 -10.14 20.00
N ALA A 48 4.47 -10.72 19.52
CA ALA A 48 5.60 -9.97 19.00
C ALA A 48 5.28 -9.32 17.65
N ASN A 49 5.74 -8.08 17.46
CA ASN A 49 5.63 -7.41 16.17
C ASN A 49 6.78 -7.81 15.25
N TRP A 50 6.47 -8.01 13.96
CA TRP A 50 7.45 -8.36 12.94
C TRP A 50 7.14 -7.72 11.59
N SER A 51 8.15 -7.54 10.73
CA SER A 51 8.06 -6.85 9.44
C SER A 51 7.48 -7.79 8.37
N CYS A 52 6.17 -8.04 8.42
CA CYS A 52 5.51 -8.97 7.52
C CYS A 52 5.53 -8.52 6.05
N GLY A 53 5.51 -7.23 5.78
CA GLY A 53 5.60 -6.72 4.41
C GLY A 53 6.95 -7.03 3.75
N VAL A 54 8.05 -6.88 4.50
CA VAL A 54 9.39 -7.27 4.04
C VAL A 54 9.44 -8.76 3.81
N TRP A 55 9.02 -9.55 4.80
CA TRP A 55 9.04 -11.01 4.73
C TRP A 55 8.26 -11.55 3.51
N VAL A 56 7.05 -11.05 3.29
CA VAL A 56 6.25 -11.47 2.12
C VAL A 56 6.96 -11.13 0.82
N THR A 57 7.51 -9.92 0.72
CA THR A 57 8.24 -9.51 -0.49
C THR A 57 9.45 -10.40 -0.76
N ASP A 58 10.18 -10.80 0.29
CA ASP A 58 11.31 -11.70 0.16
C ASP A 58 10.88 -13.11 -0.25
N GLN A 59 9.77 -13.65 0.31
CA GLN A 59 9.20 -14.92 -0.13
C GLN A 59 8.77 -14.88 -1.62
N VAL A 60 8.20 -13.77 -2.08
CA VAL A 60 7.84 -13.60 -3.49
C VAL A 60 9.08 -13.49 -4.38
N ARG A 61 10.16 -12.87 -3.91
CA ARG A 61 11.45 -12.85 -4.62
C ARG A 61 12.06 -14.24 -4.75
N GLU A 62 12.04 -15.03 -3.69
CA GLU A 62 12.51 -16.41 -3.73
C GLU A 62 11.78 -17.25 -4.77
N LEU A 63 10.47 -16.99 -4.96
CA LEU A 63 9.64 -17.74 -5.90
C LEU A 63 9.80 -17.28 -7.36
N TYR A 64 9.95 -15.96 -7.59
CA TYR A 64 9.73 -15.42 -8.93
C TYR A 64 10.82 -14.49 -9.46
N GLN A 65 11.79 -14.07 -8.64
CA GLN A 65 12.83 -13.15 -9.12
C GLN A 65 13.66 -13.77 -10.23
N GLY A 66 13.61 -13.20 -11.42
CA GLY A 66 14.32 -13.69 -12.62
C GLY A 66 13.53 -14.71 -13.44
N GLU A 67 12.47 -15.29 -12.89
CA GLU A 67 11.60 -16.24 -13.61
C GLU A 67 10.89 -15.56 -14.78
N LYS A 68 10.57 -16.33 -15.83
CA LYS A 68 9.79 -15.83 -16.95
C LYS A 68 8.30 -15.86 -16.62
N ALA A 69 7.66 -14.70 -16.79
CA ALA A 69 6.21 -14.59 -16.67
C ALA A 69 5.58 -14.24 -18.01
N ARG A 70 4.33 -14.73 -18.19
CA ARG A 70 3.40 -14.35 -19.26
C ARG A 70 2.15 -13.79 -18.62
N CYS A 71 1.88 -12.51 -18.82
CA CYS A 71 0.81 -11.77 -18.18
C CYS A 71 -0.22 -11.32 -19.20
N ARG A 72 -1.49 -11.68 -18.98
CA ARG A 72 -2.62 -11.15 -19.72
C ARG A 72 -3.11 -9.89 -19.04
N VAL A 73 -3.01 -8.75 -19.70
CA VAL A 73 -3.53 -7.47 -19.22
C VAL A 73 -5.05 -7.50 -19.24
N LEU A 74 -5.66 -7.12 -18.13
CA LEU A 74 -7.11 -7.06 -17.94
C LEU A 74 -7.60 -5.62 -17.81
N ASP A 75 -6.74 -4.71 -17.28
CA ASP A 75 -7.07 -3.31 -17.04
C ASP A 75 -5.79 -2.49 -16.90
N ARG A 76 -5.94 -1.16 -16.81
CA ARG A 76 -4.88 -0.24 -16.41
C ARG A 76 -5.34 0.61 -15.24
N ASP A 77 -4.52 0.70 -14.22
CA ASP A 77 -4.87 1.50 -13.05
C ASP A 77 -4.68 3.01 -13.32
N ARG A 78 -5.12 3.82 -12.36
CA ARG A 78 -5.01 5.29 -12.44
C ARG A 78 -3.58 5.84 -12.55
N TYR A 79 -2.57 5.00 -12.32
CA TYR A 79 -1.16 5.34 -12.45
C TYR A 79 -0.55 4.83 -13.76
N GLY A 80 -1.37 4.22 -14.64
CA GLY A 80 -0.96 3.65 -15.92
C GLY A 80 -0.31 2.27 -15.84
N ARG A 81 -0.26 1.63 -14.64
CA ARG A 81 0.27 0.27 -14.52
C ARG A 81 -0.68 -0.73 -15.17
N ALA A 82 -0.14 -1.72 -15.85
CA ALA A 82 -0.93 -2.85 -16.33
C ALA A 82 -1.44 -3.67 -15.14
N VAL A 83 -2.76 -3.88 -15.04
CA VAL A 83 -3.37 -4.81 -14.08
C VAL A 83 -3.57 -6.13 -14.81
N ALA A 84 -2.83 -7.18 -14.43
CA ALA A 84 -2.75 -8.39 -15.22
C ALA A 84 -2.78 -9.67 -14.38
N ARG A 85 -3.27 -10.76 -14.98
CA ARG A 85 -3.06 -12.13 -14.48
C ARG A 85 -1.79 -12.68 -15.12
N CYS A 86 -0.86 -13.11 -14.27
CA CYS A 86 0.44 -13.60 -14.69
C CYS A 86 0.56 -15.10 -14.43
N LEU A 87 1.00 -15.82 -15.44
CA LEU A 87 1.48 -17.19 -15.31
C LEU A 87 3.00 -17.13 -15.19
N ALA A 88 3.54 -17.71 -14.16
CA ALA A 88 4.96 -17.90 -13.95
C ALA A 88 5.17 -19.34 -13.46
N ASP A 89 6.21 -20.01 -13.94
CA ASP A 89 6.44 -21.44 -13.69
C ASP A 89 5.19 -22.31 -13.98
N GLY A 90 4.49 -21.99 -15.08
CA GLY A 90 3.30 -22.73 -15.54
C GLY A 90 2.03 -22.52 -14.70
N ALA A 91 2.06 -21.76 -13.61
CA ALA A 91 0.94 -21.55 -12.70
C ALA A 91 0.52 -20.08 -12.61
N ASP A 92 -0.74 -19.84 -12.19
CA ASP A 92 -1.25 -18.49 -11.87
C ASP A 92 -0.57 -17.98 -10.59
N ALA A 93 0.29 -16.97 -10.73
CA ALA A 93 1.06 -16.43 -9.64
C ALA A 93 0.17 -15.85 -8.53
N GLY A 94 -0.91 -15.15 -8.87
CA GLY A 94 -1.87 -14.63 -7.87
C GLY A 94 -2.50 -15.75 -7.06
N GLN A 95 -2.88 -16.84 -7.71
CA GLN A 95 -3.42 -18.04 -7.04
C GLN A 95 -2.41 -18.64 -6.07
N ILE A 96 -1.16 -18.81 -6.48
CA ILE A 96 -0.10 -19.39 -5.64
C ILE A 96 0.19 -18.49 -4.43
N LEU A 97 0.29 -17.17 -4.65
CA LEU A 97 0.55 -16.21 -3.56
C LEU A 97 -0.56 -16.24 -2.51
N VAL A 98 -1.83 -16.26 -2.92
CA VAL A 98 -2.96 -16.34 -1.99
C VAL A 98 -3.00 -17.70 -1.28
N ALA A 99 -2.81 -18.80 -2.01
CA ALA A 99 -2.82 -20.14 -1.42
C ALA A 99 -1.69 -20.36 -0.38
N ARG A 100 -0.54 -19.72 -0.57
CA ARG A 100 0.58 -19.72 0.40
C ARG A 100 0.40 -18.73 1.54
N GLY A 101 -0.67 -17.92 1.56
CA GLY A 101 -0.89 -16.86 2.54
C GLY A 101 0.10 -15.72 2.43
N LEU A 102 0.64 -15.45 1.23
CA LEU A 102 1.55 -14.33 0.95
C LEU A 102 0.81 -13.09 0.44
N ALA A 103 -0.47 -13.24 0.09
CA ALA A 103 -1.35 -12.14 -0.32
C ALA A 103 -2.79 -12.45 0.09
N PHE A 104 -3.62 -11.41 0.10
CA PHE A 104 -5.06 -11.49 0.31
C PHE A 104 -5.79 -11.50 -1.04
N ALA A 105 -6.92 -12.21 -1.13
CA ALA A 105 -7.84 -12.06 -2.24
C ALA A 105 -8.53 -10.70 -2.17
N TYR A 106 -8.32 -9.84 -3.17
CA TYR A 106 -8.85 -8.48 -3.16
C TYR A 106 -10.24 -8.41 -3.79
N ARG A 107 -11.24 -8.67 -2.98
CA ARG A 107 -12.65 -8.84 -3.37
C ARG A 107 -13.27 -7.62 -4.04
N LYS A 108 -12.72 -6.43 -3.85
CA LYS A 108 -13.22 -5.20 -4.49
C LYS A 108 -13.12 -5.26 -6.01
N TYR A 109 -12.15 -5.99 -6.55
CA TYR A 109 -11.89 -6.06 -7.99
C TYR A 109 -12.10 -7.46 -8.58
N ALA A 110 -12.01 -8.52 -7.76
CA ALA A 110 -12.19 -9.88 -8.24
C ALA A 110 -12.52 -10.87 -7.12
N THR A 111 -13.31 -11.89 -7.44
CA THR A 111 -13.62 -13.00 -6.51
C THR A 111 -12.79 -14.26 -6.82
N VAL A 112 -11.80 -14.14 -7.71
CA VAL A 112 -11.10 -15.27 -8.36
C VAL A 112 -10.37 -16.16 -7.36
N TYR A 113 -9.80 -15.61 -6.29
CA TYR A 113 -8.92 -16.36 -5.35
C TYR A 113 -9.56 -16.57 -3.96
N PHE A 114 -10.86 -16.42 -3.85
CA PHE A 114 -11.56 -16.54 -2.57
C PHE A 114 -11.43 -17.93 -1.91
N GLN A 115 -11.49 -18.99 -2.71
CA GLN A 115 -11.36 -20.35 -2.18
C GLN A 115 -9.94 -20.64 -1.70
N GLN A 116 -8.94 -20.11 -2.40
CA GLN A 116 -7.53 -20.23 -2.03
C GLN A 116 -7.27 -19.49 -0.71
N GLU A 117 -7.82 -18.26 -0.54
CA GLU A 117 -7.71 -17.52 0.71
C GLU A 117 -8.36 -18.29 1.87
N ARG A 118 -9.57 -18.83 1.68
CA ARG A 118 -10.24 -19.63 2.71
C ARG A 118 -9.40 -20.84 3.14
N ALA A 119 -8.82 -21.53 2.18
CA ALA A 119 -7.95 -22.67 2.46
C ALA A 119 -6.67 -22.25 3.20
N ALA A 120 -6.04 -21.14 2.78
CA ALA A 120 -4.85 -20.59 3.43
C ALA A 120 -5.14 -20.16 4.88
N VAL A 121 -6.28 -19.52 5.13
CA VAL A 121 -6.73 -19.13 6.48
C VAL A 121 -6.96 -20.37 7.35
N ALA A 122 -7.66 -21.39 6.84
CA ALA A 122 -7.91 -22.62 7.57
C ALA A 122 -6.63 -23.39 7.92
N ALA A 123 -5.65 -23.38 7.00
CA ALA A 123 -4.34 -23.98 7.20
C ALA A 123 -3.36 -23.10 8.00
N ARG A 124 -3.77 -21.87 8.39
CA ARG A 124 -2.89 -20.86 9.02
C ARG A 124 -1.59 -20.61 8.21
N ALA A 125 -1.70 -20.64 6.88
CA ALA A 125 -0.56 -20.50 5.98
C ALA A 125 -0.04 -19.06 5.97
N GLY A 126 1.28 -18.90 5.96
CA GLY A 126 1.97 -17.62 5.81
C GLY A 126 1.48 -16.55 6.79
N LEU A 127 1.00 -15.43 6.27
CA LEU A 127 0.43 -14.33 7.06
C LEU A 127 -0.71 -14.73 8.00
N HIS A 128 -1.46 -15.78 7.63
CA HIS A 128 -2.61 -16.24 8.41
C HIS A 128 -2.21 -17.07 9.65
N ALA A 129 -0.92 -17.31 9.87
CA ALA A 129 -0.41 -17.93 11.09
C ALA A 129 -0.49 -16.99 12.31
N GLY A 130 -0.53 -15.69 12.12
CA GLY A 130 -0.62 -14.68 13.17
C GLY A 130 -1.74 -13.68 12.94
N LYS A 131 -1.67 -12.53 13.63
CA LYS A 131 -2.60 -11.42 13.45
C LYS A 131 -2.08 -10.46 12.39
N VAL A 132 -2.73 -10.44 11.25
CA VAL A 132 -2.41 -9.57 10.13
C VAL A 132 -3.59 -8.66 9.80
N GLN A 133 -3.33 -7.37 9.66
CA GLN A 133 -4.30 -6.43 9.13
C GLN A 133 -4.31 -6.51 7.60
N ALA A 134 -5.49 -6.54 6.99
CA ALA A 134 -5.59 -6.51 5.55
C ALA A 134 -4.91 -5.24 4.96
N PRO A 135 -4.14 -5.33 3.86
CA PRO A 135 -3.33 -4.22 3.35
C PRO A 135 -4.14 -2.96 3.02
N TRP A 136 -5.35 -3.10 2.49
CA TRP A 136 -6.24 -1.96 2.23
C TRP A 136 -6.69 -1.24 3.50
N LEU A 137 -6.84 -1.95 4.64
CA LEU A 137 -7.13 -1.34 5.93
C LEU A 137 -5.89 -0.64 6.48
N PHE A 138 -4.72 -1.26 6.40
CA PHE A 138 -3.45 -0.66 6.79
C PHE A 138 -3.23 0.67 6.04
N ARG A 139 -3.38 0.70 4.71
CA ARG A 139 -3.27 1.93 3.92
C ARG A 139 -4.31 2.99 4.31
N SER A 140 -5.53 2.58 4.63
CA SER A 140 -6.57 3.55 5.03
C SER A 140 -6.25 4.19 6.39
N MET A 141 -5.72 3.42 7.34
CA MET A 141 -5.30 3.90 8.65
C MET A 141 -4.01 4.73 8.56
N SER A 142 -3.03 4.31 7.77
CA SER A 142 -1.81 5.07 7.53
C SER A 142 -2.11 6.42 6.87
N LYS A 143 -3.05 6.48 5.93
CA LYS A 143 -3.55 7.74 5.37
C LYS A 143 -4.27 8.59 6.43
N ALA A 144 -5.06 7.98 7.30
CA ALA A 144 -5.72 8.70 8.39
C ALA A 144 -4.71 9.18 9.44
N ALA A 145 -3.61 8.46 9.62
CA ALA A 145 -2.51 8.82 10.52
C ALA A 145 -1.51 9.82 9.90
N GLN A 146 -1.50 9.96 8.55
CA GLN A 146 -0.66 10.98 7.90
C GLN A 146 -1.12 12.37 8.32
N PRO A 147 -0.18 13.22 8.78
CA PRO A 147 -0.47 14.62 9.02
C PRO A 147 -1.02 15.25 7.71
N GLY A 148 -2.32 15.59 7.69
CA GLY A 148 -2.97 16.18 6.51
C GLY A 148 -4.25 15.48 6.05
N SER A 149 -4.43 14.18 6.21
CA SER A 149 -5.68 13.49 5.89
C SER A 149 -6.69 13.60 7.03
N GLY A 150 -7.46 14.69 7.05
CA GLY A 150 -8.47 14.97 8.09
C GLY A 150 -8.02 15.94 9.18
N CYS A 151 -6.74 16.18 9.38
CA CYS A 151 -6.25 17.21 10.28
C CYS A 151 -6.38 18.59 9.63
N LYS A 152 -7.15 19.48 10.27
CA LYS A 152 -7.51 20.79 9.71
C LYS A 152 -6.67 21.96 10.24
N ILE A 153 -5.73 21.71 11.14
CA ILE A 153 -4.89 22.77 11.75
C ILE A 153 -3.57 22.81 11.00
N LYS A 154 -3.26 23.94 10.39
CA LYS A 154 -2.04 24.15 9.62
C LYS A 154 -0.92 24.66 10.54
N GLY A 155 0.21 23.97 10.60
CA GLY A 155 1.41 24.43 11.31
C GLY A 155 2.50 24.83 10.32
N ASN A 156 2.75 26.12 10.16
CA ASN A 156 3.80 26.65 9.29
C ASN A 156 4.93 27.30 10.11
N ILE A 157 6.11 27.36 9.53
CA ILE A 157 7.28 28.03 10.09
C ILE A 157 7.41 29.38 9.39
N SER A 158 7.41 30.49 10.16
CA SER A 158 7.57 31.84 9.60
C SER A 158 8.99 32.04 9.05
N ALA A 159 9.20 33.16 8.36
CA ALA A 159 10.53 33.51 7.86
C ALA A 159 11.56 33.65 9.00
N GLU A 160 11.11 34.01 10.19
CA GLU A 160 11.92 34.18 11.42
C GLU A 160 12.09 32.85 12.19
N GLY A 161 11.60 31.72 11.63
CA GLY A 161 11.70 30.39 12.25
C GLY A 161 10.65 30.08 13.31
N GLU A 162 9.65 30.96 13.51
CA GLU A 162 8.60 30.72 14.50
C GLU A 162 7.63 29.64 14.04
N LYS A 163 7.35 28.67 14.91
CA LYS A 163 6.35 27.61 14.70
C LYS A 163 4.96 28.11 15.06
N ILE A 164 4.11 28.33 14.05
CA ILE A 164 2.77 28.94 14.21
C ILE A 164 1.71 27.97 13.70
N TYR A 165 0.64 27.72 14.48
CA TYR A 165 -0.48 26.95 13.98
C TYR A 165 -1.72 27.84 13.74
N HIS A 166 -2.43 27.53 12.66
CA HIS A 166 -3.64 28.23 12.21
C HIS A 166 -4.85 27.28 12.27
N LEU A 167 -5.92 27.76 12.89
CA LEU A 167 -7.20 27.07 12.92
C LEU A 167 -8.02 27.42 11.68
N PRO A 168 -8.91 26.52 11.20
CA PRO A 168 -9.90 26.86 10.19
C PRO A 168 -10.70 28.11 10.58
N GLY A 169 -10.95 28.99 9.61
CA GLY A 169 -11.65 30.26 9.84
C GLY A 169 -10.79 31.43 10.31
N GLN A 170 -9.51 31.22 10.68
CA GLN A 170 -8.64 32.36 10.97
C GLN A 170 -8.23 33.12 9.70
N LYS A 171 -7.97 34.42 9.81
CA LYS A 171 -7.67 35.36 8.72
C LYS A 171 -6.64 34.84 7.72
N PHE A 172 -5.58 34.19 8.18
CA PHE A 172 -4.48 33.72 7.34
C PHE A 172 -4.57 32.23 6.99
N TYR A 173 -5.56 31.50 7.51
CA TYR A 173 -5.66 30.04 7.31
C TYR A 173 -5.72 29.66 5.82
N ALA A 174 -6.55 30.32 5.04
CA ALA A 174 -6.71 30.01 3.62
C ALA A 174 -5.43 30.20 2.82
N ARG A 175 -4.64 31.21 3.16
CA ARG A 175 -3.38 31.57 2.49
C ARG A 175 -2.19 30.73 2.94
N THR A 176 -2.23 30.17 4.15
CA THR A 176 -1.15 29.34 4.69
C THR A 176 -1.08 28.03 3.90
N ARG A 177 0.05 27.77 3.28
CA ARG A 177 0.37 26.49 2.63
C ARG A 177 1.37 25.75 3.49
N ILE A 178 1.24 24.44 3.60
CA ILE A 178 2.14 23.60 4.39
C ILE A 178 3.19 23.00 3.46
N ASN A 179 4.45 23.20 3.82
CA ASN A 179 5.60 22.60 3.17
C ASN A 179 6.32 21.65 4.16
N GLU A 180 6.01 20.38 4.05
CA GLU A 180 6.53 19.34 4.94
C GLU A 180 8.06 19.20 4.86
N SER A 181 8.68 19.50 3.70
CA SER A 181 10.15 19.48 3.58
C SER A 181 10.86 20.53 4.45
N LYS A 182 10.14 21.57 4.87
CA LYS A 182 10.63 22.59 5.81
C LYS A 182 10.32 22.28 7.28
N GLY A 183 9.77 21.09 7.56
CA GLY A 183 9.33 20.71 8.90
C GLY A 183 7.95 21.25 9.30
N GLU A 184 7.23 21.87 8.35
CA GLU A 184 5.84 22.27 8.55
C GLU A 184 4.91 21.04 8.52
N ARG A 185 3.77 21.09 9.20
CA ARG A 185 2.89 19.92 9.29
C ARG A 185 1.46 20.27 9.67
N TRP A 186 0.58 19.32 9.49
CA TRP A 186 -0.80 19.40 9.91
C TRP A 186 -0.98 18.88 11.34
N PHE A 187 -1.94 19.41 12.08
CA PHE A 187 -2.33 18.96 13.42
C PHE A 187 -3.83 18.66 13.47
N CYS A 188 -4.19 17.58 14.16
CA CYS A 188 -5.58 17.20 14.35
C CYS A 188 -6.24 17.92 15.54
N SER A 189 -5.46 18.49 16.45
CA SER A 189 -5.97 19.29 17.57
C SER A 189 -5.01 20.45 17.93
N ALA A 190 -5.56 21.53 18.48
CA ALA A 190 -4.76 22.61 18.99
C ALA A 190 -3.88 22.18 20.18
N ALA A 191 -4.31 21.16 20.94
CA ALA A 191 -3.54 20.59 22.04
C ALA A 191 -2.27 19.91 21.53
N SER A 192 -2.38 19.10 20.45
CA SER A 192 -1.23 18.44 19.84
C SER A 192 -0.24 19.44 19.23
N ALA A 193 -0.73 20.54 18.64
CA ALA A 193 0.13 21.61 18.13
C ALA A 193 0.93 22.28 19.26
N ARG A 194 0.25 22.64 20.37
CA ARG A 194 0.93 23.23 21.55
C ARG A 194 1.94 22.27 22.17
N LYS A 195 1.57 21.00 22.36
CA LYS A 195 2.49 19.98 22.89
C LYS A 195 3.75 19.83 22.04
N ALA A 196 3.64 20.07 20.75
CA ALA A 196 4.75 20.03 19.81
C ALA A 196 5.54 21.36 19.73
N GLY A 197 5.26 22.34 20.62
CA GLY A 197 5.97 23.62 20.69
C GLY A 197 5.49 24.66 19.66
N TRP A 198 4.26 24.54 19.13
CA TRP A 198 3.70 25.50 18.20
C TRP A 198 2.79 26.50 18.92
N ARG A 199 2.94 27.80 18.64
CA ARG A 199 2.03 28.82 19.14
C ARG A 199 0.86 29.05 18.20
N ARG A 200 -0.26 29.53 18.74
CA ARG A 200 -1.42 29.92 17.94
C ARG A 200 -1.14 31.18 17.12
N ALA A 201 -1.61 31.22 15.88
CA ALA A 201 -1.61 32.43 15.09
C ALA A 201 -2.43 33.52 15.78
N ARG A 202 -1.91 34.75 15.75
CA ARG A 202 -2.68 35.93 16.16
C ARG A 202 -3.78 36.18 15.14
N SER A 203 -4.98 36.45 15.57
CA SER A 203 -6.15 36.80 14.74
C SER A 203 -5.99 38.16 14.10
#